data_2f8f66176d956bea7aef6c576c6c0334
#
_entry.id   2f8f66176d956bea7aef6c576c6c0334
#
_cell.length_a   1.000
_cell.length_b   1.000
_cell.length_c   1.000
_cell.angle_alpha   90.00
_cell.angle_beta   90.00
_cell.angle_gamma   90.00
#
_symmetry.space_group_name_H-M   'P 1'
#
loop_
_entity.id
_entity.type
_entity.pdbx_description
1 polymer ?
#
loop_
_entity_poly.entity_id
_entity_poly.type
_entity_poly.pdbx_seq_one_letter_code
_entity_poly.pdbx_strand_id
1 'polypeptide(L)'
;MDGVPVGLVLPYKMNHLSFHYSAYNLKNPGGITYQITLSGDDDFTFETKRTQEKFVDLSPGEYELKVTAKTQWGEWSKQPLVVNFEIQPPIWLTKSFQTMALVLIVALFVLVFRLRTRKLEKEKIKLEELIAVKTKDLNEEKEKSENLLLKDRK
;
A
#
# COMPACT_ATOMS: atom_id res chain seq x y z
N MET A 1 33.53 0.74 22.98
CA MET A 1 33.08 1.32 21.70
C MET A 1 31.58 1.49 21.83
N ASP A 2 31.19 2.49 22.59
CA ASP A 2 29.80 2.76 22.93
C ASP A 2 29.32 3.86 21.98
N GLY A 3 28.33 3.55 21.10
CA GLY A 3 27.74 4.59 20.27
C GLY A 3 27.26 4.18 18.88
N VAL A 4 27.47 2.94 18.45
CA VAL A 4 26.88 2.46 17.18
C VAL A 4 25.56 1.81 17.53
N PRO A 5 24.41 2.36 17.07
CA PRO A 5 23.12 1.70 17.29
C PRO A 5 23.11 0.38 16.52
N VAL A 6 22.90 -0.72 17.23
CA VAL A 6 22.77 -2.05 16.65
C VAL A 6 21.28 -2.34 16.46
N GLY A 7 20.88 -2.68 15.22
CA GLY A 7 19.51 -3.06 14.94
C GLY A 7 18.51 -1.90 15.03
N LEU A 8 18.85 -0.74 14.49
CA LEU A 8 17.97 0.42 14.45
C LEU A 8 16.80 0.16 13.50
N VAL A 9 15.58 0.17 14.03
CA VAL A 9 14.35 0.01 13.23
C VAL A 9 13.69 1.38 13.03
N LEU A 10 13.56 1.79 11.80
CA LEU A 10 13.05 3.11 11.40
C LEU A 10 11.68 2.97 10.70
N PRO A 11 10.72 3.84 11.02
CA PRO A 11 9.48 3.88 10.26
C PRO A 11 9.71 4.41 8.84
N TYR A 12 8.87 4.03 7.88
CA TYR A 12 8.96 4.44 6.47
C TYR A 12 9.15 5.95 6.26
N LYS A 13 8.57 6.77 7.13
CA LYS A 13 8.70 8.24 7.04
C LYS A 13 10.11 8.76 7.30
N MET A 14 10.99 7.94 7.90
CA MET A 14 12.39 8.26 8.23
C MET A 14 13.35 7.57 7.24
N ASN A 15 13.03 7.56 5.96
CA ASN A 15 13.85 6.96 4.89
C ASN A 15 14.96 7.90 4.36
N HIS A 16 15.16 9.05 5.00
CA HIS A 16 16.23 9.99 4.73
C HIS A 16 17.22 9.96 5.89
N LEU A 17 18.38 9.40 5.67
CA LEU A 17 19.37 9.20 6.72
C LEU A 17 20.63 10.01 6.44
N SER A 18 21.21 10.58 7.49
CA SER A 18 22.49 11.26 7.43
C SER A 18 23.44 10.62 8.42
N PHE A 19 24.51 10.05 7.90
CA PHE A 19 25.53 9.41 8.71
C PHE A 19 26.73 10.33 8.84
N HIS A 20 27.16 10.55 10.09
CA HIS A 20 28.39 11.26 10.43
C HIS A 20 29.37 10.26 10.97
N TYR A 21 30.56 10.23 10.40
CA TYR A 21 31.64 9.33 10.79
C TYR A 21 32.96 10.08 10.80
N SER A 22 33.85 9.66 11.63
CA SER A 22 35.21 10.21 11.70
C SER A 22 36.21 9.13 12.02
N ALA A 23 37.39 9.24 11.43
CA ALA A 23 38.56 8.44 11.83
C ALA A 23 39.69 9.37 12.27
N TYR A 24 40.44 8.93 13.25
CA TYR A 24 41.59 9.69 13.77
C TYR A 24 42.88 9.13 13.21
N ASN A 25 43.66 10.00 12.58
CA ASN A 25 45.04 9.72 12.21
C ASN A 25 45.93 10.76 12.85
N LEU A 26 46.71 10.35 13.83
CA LEU A 26 47.61 11.24 14.60
C LEU A 26 48.70 11.87 13.75
N LYS A 27 49.10 11.26 12.62
CA LYS A 27 50.14 11.76 11.72
C LYS A 27 49.67 12.78 10.73
N ASN A 28 48.42 12.61 10.20
CA ASN A 28 47.80 13.54 9.25
C ASN A 28 46.27 13.44 9.30
N PRO A 29 45.62 14.29 10.08
CA PRO A 29 44.15 14.23 10.24
C PRO A 29 43.35 14.50 8.94
N GLY A 30 43.89 15.30 8.01
CA GLY A 30 43.22 15.68 6.77
C GLY A 30 43.41 14.70 5.58
N GLY A 31 44.28 13.69 5.75
CA GLY A 31 44.63 12.75 4.66
C GLY A 31 43.85 11.45 4.67
N ILE A 32 42.62 11.46 5.18
CA ILE A 32 41.79 10.25 5.28
C ILE A 32 40.78 10.23 4.13
N THR A 33 40.70 9.09 3.46
CA THR A 33 39.65 8.78 2.47
C THR A 33 38.79 7.67 3.06
N TYR A 34 37.47 7.80 2.92
CA TYR A 34 36.50 6.82 3.40
C TYR A 34 35.95 6.03 2.21
N GLN A 35 35.89 4.73 2.35
CA GLN A 35 35.09 3.88 1.47
C GLN A 35 33.80 3.53 2.18
N ILE A 36 32.70 3.84 1.54
CA ILE A 36 31.35 3.61 2.05
C ILE A 36 30.71 2.55 1.18
N THR A 37 30.22 1.52 1.83
CA THR A 37 29.41 0.47 1.22
C THR A 37 28.09 0.44 1.94
N LEU A 38 27.01 0.67 1.20
CA LEU A 38 25.64 0.45 1.66
C LEU A 38 25.12 -0.77 0.93
N SER A 39 24.81 -1.83 1.66
CA SER A 39 24.19 -3.05 1.14
C SER A 39 22.74 -3.11 1.58
N GLY A 40 21.83 -3.50 0.67
CA GLY A 40 20.40 -3.58 0.91
C GLY A 40 19.64 -3.92 -0.36
N ASP A 41 18.69 -3.09 -0.74
CA ASP A 41 17.91 -3.26 -1.98
C ASP A 41 18.80 -3.02 -3.22
N ASP A 42 19.65 -1.98 -3.16
CA ASP A 42 20.72 -1.70 -4.11
C ASP A 42 22.05 -1.55 -3.37
N ASP A 43 23.10 -2.21 -3.88
CA ASP A 43 24.43 -2.11 -3.31
C ASP A 43 25.21 -0.93 -3.88
N PHE A 44 25.62 0.00 -3.04
CA PHE A 44 26.43 1.16 -3.41
C PHE A 44 27.79 1.08 -2.73
N THR A 45 28.85 1.29 -3.51
CA THR A 45 30.21 1.45 -2.98
C THR A 45 30.88 2.63 -3.66
N PHE A 46 31.37 3.58 -2.87
CA PHE A 46 32.10 4.74 -3.35
C PHE A 46 33.14 5.23 -2.34
N GLU A 47 34.12 5.98 -2.83
CA GLU A 47 35.12 6.63 -1.98
C GLU A 47 34.83 8.13 -1.85
N THR A 48 34.99 8.65 -0.64
CA THR A 48 34.76 10.06 -0.32
C THR A 48 35.76 10.57 0.70
N LYS A 49 36.03 11.86 0.72
CA LYS A 49 36.79 12.56 1.78
C LYS A 49 35.89 13.26 2.80
N ARG A 50 34.56 13.22 2.54
CA ARG A 50 33.60 13.83 3.44
C ARG A 50 33.43 12.98 4.68
N THR A 51 33.10 13.62 5.78
CA THR A 51 32.81 12.98 7.07
C THR A 51 31.31 12.81 7.30
N GLN A 52 30.53 13.15 6.30
CA GLN A 52 29.06 13.04 6.31
C GLN A 52 28.58 12.63 4.92
N GLU A 53 27.69 11.63 4.90
CA GLU A 53 26.93 11.26 3.69
C GLU A 53 25.45 11.17 4.00
N LYS A 54 24.63 11.49 2.98
CA LYS A 54 23.18 11.47 3.07
C LYS A 54 22.62 10.45 2.07
N PHE A 55 21.81 9.57 2.58
CA PHE A 55 21.02 8.65 1.77
C PHE A 55 19.57 9.11 1.81
N VAL A 56 18.96 9.24 0.64
CA VAL A 56 17.63 9.82 0.46
C VAL A 56 16.75 8.79 -0.25
N ASP A 57 15.48 8.70 0.17
CA ASP A 57 14.49 7.80 -0.41
C ASP A 57 14.88 6.32 -0.42
N LEU A 58 15.44 5.86 0.72
CA LEU A 58 15.71 4.45 0.89
C LEU A 58 14.41 3.64 0.89
N SER A 59 14.40 2.54 0.14
CA SER A 59 13.30 1.58 0.10
C SER A 59 13.10 0.88 1.46
N PRO A 60 11.90 0.35 1.76
CA PRO A 60 11.74 -0.52 2.93
C PRO A 60 12.59 -1.78 2.81
N GLY A 61 13.34 -2.11 3.84
CA GLY A 61 14.22 -3.28 3.85
C GLY A 61 15.29 -3.20 4.92
N GLU A 62 16.14 -4.22 4.96
CA GLU A 62 17.30 -4.30 5.83
C GLU A 62 18.53 -3.73 5.12
N TYR A 63 19.31 -2.93 5.84
CA TYR A 63 20.51 -2.27 5.32
C TYR A 63 21.69 -2.49 6.21
N GLU A 64 22.86 -2.68 5.59
CA GLU A 64 24.16 -2.68 6.25
C GLU A 64 25.02 -1.55 5.68
N LEU A 65 25.32 -0.56 6.49
CA LEU A 65 26.28 0.50 6.17
C LEU A 65 27.65 0.13 6.72
N LYS A 66 28.63 -0.03 5.81
CA LYS A 66 30.01 -0.31 6.14
C LYS A 66 30.88 0.87 5.75
N VAL A 67 31.60 1.42 6.71
CA VAL A 67 32.53 2.53 6.50
C VAL A 67 33.96 2.06 6.85
N THR A 68 34.84 2.16 5.86
CA THR A 68 36.25 1.81 6.01
C THR A 68 37.10 3.06 5.72
N ALA A 69 38.07 3.35 6.56
CA ALA A 69 38.94 4.48 6.37
C ALA A 69 40.29 4.06 5.76
N LYS A 70 40.83 4.89 4.87
CA LYS A 70 42.10 4.69 4.18
C LYS A 70 43.03 5.90 4.46
N THR A 71 44.24 5.66 4.85
CA THR A 71 45.23 6.70 5.01
C THR A 71 45.77 7.16 3.65
N GLN A 72 46.42 8.33 3.58
CA GLN A 72 47.08 8.81 2.37
C GLN A 72 48.19 7.89 1.84
N TRP A 73 48.73 7.00 2.65
CA TRP A 73 49.73 5.98 2.24
C TRP A 73 49.11 4.69 1.73
N GLY A 74 47.75 4.61 1.65
CA GLY A 74 47.04 3.47 1.11
C GLY A 74 46.68 2.38 2.10
N GLU A 75 46.96 2.59 3.39
CA GLU A 75 46.63 1.64 4.45
C GLU A 75 45.16 1.75 4.85
N TRP A 76 44.43 0.64 4.77
CA TRP A 76 43.04 0.54 5.21
C TRP A 76 42.91 0.31 6.71
N SER A 77 41.83 0.80 7.31
CA SER A 77 41.52 0.49 8.70
C SER A 77 41.28 -1.02 8.88
N LYS A 78 41.87 -1.57 9.95
CA LYS A 78 41.75 -3.00 10.26
C LYS A 78 40.33 -3.44 10.63
N GLN A 79 39.56 -2.51 11.18
CA GLN A 79 38.16 -2.76 11.57
C GLN A 79 37.27 -1.74 10.88
N PRO A 80 36.34 -2.20 10.02
CA PRO A 80 35.31 -1.34 9.47
C PRO A 80 34.28 -0.96 10.54
N LEU A 81 33.72 0.22 10.44
CA LEU A 81 32.48 0.57 11.15
C LEU A 81 31.31 -0.07 10.41
N VAL A 82 30.52 -0.88 11.10
CA VAL A 82 29.32 -1.52 10.52
C VAL A 82 28.10 -1.07 11.31
N VAL A 83 27.10 -0.58 10.61
CA VAL A 83 25.82 -0.14 11.17
C VAL A 83 24.70 -0.86 10.44
N ASN A 84 23.93 -1.66 11.17
CA ASN A 84 22.75 -2.35 10.64
C ASN A 84 21.49 -1.58 11.03
N PHE A 85 20.62 -1.33 10.06
CA PHE A 85 19.34 -0.69 10.28
C PHE A 85 18.27 -1.25 9.34
N GLU A 86 17.02 -1.16 9.76
CA GLU A 86 15.86 -1.61 9.00
C GLU A 86 14.90 -0.44 8.78
N ILE A 87 14.38 -0.31 7.57
CA ILE A 87 13.29 0.62 7.24
C ILE A 87 12.02 -0.19 7.07
N GLN A 88 11.06 0.05 7.95
CA GLN A 88 9.77 -0.65 7.92
C GLN A 88 8.94 -0.24 6.71
N PRO A 89 8.23 -1.19 6.08
CA PRO A 89 7.30 -0.87 5.01
C PRO A 89 6.12 -0.02 5.53
N PRO A 90 5.56 0.86 4.67
CA PRO A 90 4.37 1.60 5.03
C PRO A 90 3.18 0.64 5.25
N ILE A 91 2.23 1.06 6.11
CA ILE A 91 1.12 0.23 6.57
C ILE A 91 0.30 -0.36 5.42
N TRP A 92 0.14 0.40 4.31
CA TRP A 92 -0.64 -0.07 3.14
C TRP A 92 0.04 -1.17 2.32
N LEU A 93 1.36 -1.38 2.47
CA LEU A 93 2.08 -2.49 1.86
C LEU A 93 2.05 -3.76 2.74
N THR A 94 1.60 -3.67 3.98
CA THR A 94 1.52 -4.84 4.85
C THR A 94 0.44 -5.81 4.34
N LYS A 95 0.76 -7.10 4.37
CA LYS A 95 -0.17 -8.17 3.93
C LYS A 95 -1.51 -8.11 4.66
N SER A 96 -1.49 -7.77 5.94
CA SER A 96 -2.70 -7.61 6.76
C SER A 96 -3.62 -6.50 6.25
N PHE A 97 -3.06 -5.36 5.84
CA PHE A 97 -3.85 -4.27 5.27
C PHE A 97 -4.45 -4.64 3.91
N GLN A 98 -3.66 -5.29 3.05
CA GLN A 98 -4.13 -5.73 1.74
C GLN A 98 -5.27 -6.75 1.83
N THR A 99 -5.18 -7.73 2.74
CA THR A 99 -6.26 -8.70 2.96
C THR A 99 -7.52 -8.03 3.50
N MET A 100 -7.40 -7.10 4.45
CA MET A 100 -8.54 -6.36 4.98
C MET A 100 -9.20 -5.49 3.90
N ALA A 101 -8.43 -4.81 3.07
CA ALA A 101 -8.93 -4.01 1.95
C ALA A 101 -9.68 -4.88 0.92
N LEU A 102 -9.14 -6.05 0.59
CA LEU A 102 -9.80 -7.00 -0.31
C LEU A 102 -11.16 -7.46 0.23
N VAL A 103 -11.23 -7.85 1.50
CA VAL A 103 -12.48 -8.26 2.18
C VAL A 103 -13.51 -7.13 2.13
N LEU A 104 -13.09 -5.89 2.39
CA LEU A 104 -13.96 -4.72 2.36
C LEU A 104 -14.52 -4.45 0.96
N ILE A 105 -13.70 -4.57 -0.08
CA ILE A 105 -14.13 -4.42 -1.47
C ILE A 105 -15.17 -5.49 -1.84
N VAL A 106 -14.93 -6.75 -1.48
CA VAL A 106 -15.87 -7.84 -1.73
C VAL A 106 -17.20 -7.61 -0.98
N ALA A 107 -17.14 -7.21 0.29
CA ALA A 107 -18.32 -6.90 1.08
C ALA A 107 -19.15 -5.76 0.46
N LEU A 108 -18.50 -4.70 -0.01
CA LEU A 108 -19.12 -3.58 -0.69
C LEU A 108 -19.80 -4.03 -2.00
N PHE A 109 -19.12 -4.87 -2.77
CA PHE A 109 -19.66 -5.42 -4.01
C PHE A 109 -20.93 -6.24 -3.76
N VAL A 110 -20.90 -7.14 -2.76
CA VAL A 110 -22.07 -7.95 -2.36
C VAL A 110 -23.23 -7.05 -1.90
N LEU A 111 -22.93 -6.00 -1.13
CA LEU A 111 -23.94 -5.05 -0.66
C LEU A 111 -24.63 -4.34 -1.83
N VAL A 112 -23.84 -3.79 -2.77
CA VAL A 112 -24.37 -3.11 -3.96
C VAL A 112 -25.21 -4.06 -4.81
N PHE A 113 -24.73 -5.30 -5.00
CA PHE A 113 -25.46 -6.31 -5.74
C PHE A 113 -26.81 -6.63 -5.10
N ARG A 114 -26.84 -6.86 -3.77
CA ARG A 114 -28.09 -7.09 -3.02
C ARG A 114 -29.07 -5.93 -3.10
N LEU A 115 -28.58 -4.70 -3.02
CA LEU A 115 -29.42 -3.50 -3.13
C LEU A 115 -30.05 -3.38 -4.52
N ARG A 116 -29.29 -3.66 -5.58
CA ARG A 116 -29.81 -3.69 -6.97
C ARG A 116 -30.87 -4.77 -7.18
N THR A 117 -30.60 -5.98 -6.71
CA THR A 117 -31.53 -7.11 -6.85
C THR A 117 -32.85 -6.83 -6.15
N ARG A 118 -32.80 -6.28 -4.94
CA ARG A 118 -34.04 -5.90 -4.20
C ARG A 118 -34.87 -4.83 -4.90
N LYS A 119 -34.26 -3.91 -5.62
CA LYS A 119 -35.01 -2.91 -6.43
C LYS A 119 -35.73 -3.56 -7.59
N LEU A 120 -35.06 -4.45 -8.32
CA LEU A 120 -35.63 -5.18 -9.45
C LEU A 120 -36.81 -6.09 -9.05
N GLU A 121 -36.72 -6.77 -7.90
CA GLU A 121 -37.82 -7.58 -7.38
C GLU A 121 -39.07 -6.74 -7.06
N LYS A 122 -38.87 -5.57 -6.43
CA LYS A 122 -39.97 -4.66 -6.13
C LYS A 122 -40.67 -4.12 -7.39
N GLU A 123 -39.89 -3.84 -8.43
CA GLU A 123 -40.44 -3.39 -9.72
C GLU A 123 -41.22 -4.51 -10.41
N LYS A 124 -40.75 -5.75 -10.40
CA LYS A 124 -41.49 -6.91 -10.94
C LYS A 124 -42.81 -7.12 -10.22
N ILE A 125 -42.83 -7.10 -8.89
CA ILE A 125 -44.06 -7.27 -8.11
C ILE A 125 -45.09 -6.19 -8.45
N LYS A 126 -44.67 -4.92 -8.58
CA LYS A 126 -45.55 -3.82 -8.98
C LYS A 126 -46.11 -3.99 -10.39
N LEU A 127 -45.30 -4.48 -11.32
CA LEU A 127 -45.71 -4.74 -12.68
C LEU A 127 -46.74 -5.87 -12.75
N GLU A 128 -46.53 -6.97 -12.04
CA GLU A 128 -47.45 -8.10 -11.94
C GLU A 128 -48.80 -7.68 -11.33
N GLU A 129 -48.78 -6.88 -10.28
CA GLU A 129 -50.00 -6.34 -9.66
C GLU A 129 -50.75 -5.42 -10.60
N LEU A 130 -50.08 -4.55 -11.36
CA LEU A 130 -50.68 -3.70 -12.36
C LEU A 130 -51.32 -4.50 -13.50
N ILE A 131 -50.65 -5.55 -13.98
CA ILE A 131 -51.17 -6.44 -15.01
C ILE A 131 -52.41 -7.18 -14.50
N ALA A 132 -52.39 -7.69 -13.28
CA ALA A 132 -53.53 -8.38 -12.68
C ALA A 132 -54.77 -7.49 -12.57
N VAL A 133 -54.58 -6.23 -12.09
CA VAL A 133 -55.67 -5.24 -12.00
C VAL A 133 -56.25 -4.92 -13.41
N LYS A 134 -55.38 -4.62 -14.38
CA LYS A 134 -55.79 -4.32 -15.75
C LYS A 134 -56.52 -5.46 -16.42
N THR A 135 -56.08 -6.69 -16.20
CA THR A 135 -56.74 -7.90 -16.77
C THR A 135 -58.11 -8.08 -16.16
N LYS A 136 -58.31 -7.82 -14.88
CA LYS A 136 -59.58 -7.90 -14.21
C LYS A 136 -60.58 -6.85 -14.76
N ASP A 137 -60.12 -5.59 -14.88
CA ASP A 137 -60.95 -4.51 -15.44
C ASP A 137 -61.39 -4.82 -16.87
N LEU A 138 -60.50 -5.36 -17.70
CA LEU A 138 -60.82 -5.74 -19.09
C LEU A 138 -61.82 -6.87 -19.16
N ASN A 139 -61.77 -7.85 -18.26
CA ASN A 139 -62.74 -8.94 -18.21
C ASN A 139 -64.10 -8.45 -17.75
N GLU A 140 -64.17 -7.55 -16.79
CA GLU A 140 -65.46 -6.92 -16.36
C GLU A 140 -66.09 -6.07 -17.47
N GLU A 141 -65.30 -5.35 -18.28
CA GLU A 141 -65.82 -4.63 -19.44
C GLU A 141 -66.34 -5.56 -20.52
N LYS A 142 -65.66 -6.68 -20.81
CA LYS A 142 -66.12 -7.68 -21.74
C LYS A 142 -67.40 -8.31 -21.30
N GLU A 143 -67.58 -8.73 -20.06
CA GLU A 143 -68.80 -9.26 -19.51
C GLU A 143 -69.94 -8.25 -19.61
N LYS A 144 -69.73 -6.99 -19.30
CA LYS A 144 -70.75 -5.94 -19.48
C LYS A 144 -71.17 -5.76 -20.91
N SER A 145 -70.24 -5.76 -21.87
CA SER A 145 -70.52 -5.61 -23.28
C SER A 145 -71.26 -6.83 -23.84
N GLU A 146 -70.91 -8.05 -23.44
CA GLU A 146 -71.63 -9.27 -23.83
C GLU A 146 -73.09 -9.30 -23.30
N ASN A 147 -73.29 -8.91 -22.05
CA ASN A 147 -74.60 -8.84 -21.43
C ASN A 147 -75.51 -7.78 -22.10
N LEU A 148 -74.95 -6.66 -22.54
CA LEU A 148 -75.69 -5.66 -23.33
C LEU A 148 -76.10 -6.18 -24.67
N LEU A 149 -75.22 -6.87 -25.39
CA LEU A 149 -75.55 -7.47 -26.71
C LEU A 149 -76.61 -8.58 -26.64
N LEU A 150 -76.63 -9.33 -25.53
CA LEU A 150 -77.68 -10.35 -25.31
C LEU A 150 -79.06 -9.73 -24.96
N LYS A 151 -79.08 -8.54 -24.40
CA LYS A 151 -80.28 -7.81 -24.02
C LYS A 151 -81.00 -7.17 -25.26
N ASP A 152 -80.18 -6.71 -26.21
CA ASP A 152 -80.73 -6.13 -27.48
C ASP A 152 -81.26 -7.15 -28.50
N ARG A 153 -81.05 -8.43 -28.22
CA ARG A 153 -81.45 -9.53 -29.08
C ARG A 153 -82.84 -10.14 -28.72
N LYS A 154 -83.50 -9.62 -27.71
CA LYS A 154 -84.88 -10.00 -27.30
C LYS A 154 -85.91 -8.92 -27.69
#